data_c468d08336736b39ceb090900a109746
#
_entry.id   c468d08336736b39ceb090900a109746
#
_cell.length_a   1.000
_cell.length_b   1.000
_cell.length_c   1.000
_cell.angle_alpha   90.00
_cell.angle_beta   90.00
_cell.angle_gamma   90.00
#
_symmetry.space_group_name_H-M   'P 1'
#
loop_
_entity.id
_entity.type
_entity.pdbx_description
1 polymer ?
#
loop_
_entity_poly.entity_id
_entity_poly.type
_entity_poly.pdbx_seq_one_letter_code
_entity_poly.pdbx_strand_id
1 'polypeptide(L)'
;MKIEKFEEKQLEELMLFLDENLNENYERVVFLNIRKRWPEGFLTVIDEGKIVGTCCGAILPNDKLRVLILVLQNDYQKRGIGKDLMDRMIRASEIFGVKKVTLEVRKDSDAITFYRKLGFSSVDVLPCYYQDGCDGIVMEKQL
;
A
#
# COMPACT_ATOMS: atom_id res chain seq x y z
N MET A 1 10.12 -13.55 -11.03
CA MET A 1 9.32 -12.56 -10.27
C MET A 1 8.87 -11.44 -11.20
N LYS A 2 7.62 -11.03 -11.08
CA LYS A 2 7.09 -9.92 -11.88
C LYS A 2 6.12 -9.08 -11.05
N ILE A 3 5.99 -7.81 -11.43
CA ILE A 3 5.02 -6.88 -10.86
C ILE A 3 4.03 -6.55 -11.97
N GLU A 4 2.73 -6.73 -11.69
CA GLU A 4 1.68 -6.51 -12.69
C GLU A 4 0.45 -5.91 -12.04
N LYS A 5 -0.47 -5.37 -12.86
CA LYS A 5 -1.73 -4.84 -12.33
C LYS A 5 -2.57 -5.97 -11.74
N PHE A 6 -3.19 -5.70 -10.60
CA PHE A 6 -4.15 -6.62 -9.99
C PHE A 6 -5.35 -6.82 -10.92
N GLU A 7 -5.78 -8.08 -11.07
CA GLU A 7 -6.97 -8.46 -11.84
C GLU A 7 -8.00 -9.14 -10.93
N GLU A 8 -9.28 -8.99 -11.26
CA GLU A 8 -10.36 -9.58 -10.45
C GLU A 8 -10.22 -11.08 -10.23
N LYS A 9 -9.68 -11.81 -11.20
CA LYS A 9 -9.47 -13.26 -11.07
C LYS A 9 -8.50 -13.62 -9.95
N GLN A 10 -7.69 -12.66 -9.47
CA GLN A 10 -6.73 -12.85 -8.38
C GLN A 10 -7.33 -12.56 -7.01
N LEU A 11 -8.60 -12.14 -6.93
CA LEU A 11 -9.18 -11.63 -5.69
C LEU A 11 -9.11 -12.63 -4.54
N GLU A 12 -9.47 -13.89 -4.77
CA GLU A 12 -9.45 -14.89 -3.70
C GLU A 12 -8.02 -15.16 -3.21
N GLU A 13 -7.07 -15.25 -4.12
CA GLU A 13 -5.66 -15.41 -3.75
C GLU A 13 -5.15 -14.20 -2.98
N LEU A 14 -5.52 -12.99 -3.41
CA LEU A 14 -5.15 -11.76 -2.72
C LEU A 14 -5.70 -11.73 -1.29
N MET A 15 -6.96 -12.12 -1.11
CA MET A 15 -7.59 -12.15 0.21
C MET A 15 -6.85 -13.10 1.15
N LEU A 16 -6.48 -14.28 0.66
CA LEU A 16 -5.70 -15.25 1.44
C LEU A 16 -4.31 -14.70 1.79
N PHE A 17 -3.65 -14.08 0.83
CA PHE A 17 -2.34 -13.46 1.06
C PHE A 17 -2.41 -12.39 2.15
N LEU A 18 -3.43 -11.54 2.11
CA LEU A 18 -3.60 -10.48 3.09
C LEU A 18 -3.96 -11.02 4.47
N ASP A 19 -4.79 -12.06 4.55
CA ASP A 19 -5.11 -12.72 5.81
C ASP A 19 -3.86 -13.29 6.50
N GLU A 20 -2.92 -13.82 5.71
CA GLU A 20 -1.68 -14.39 6.23
C GLU A 20 -0.65 -13.34 6.65
N ASN A 21 -0.70 -12.14 6.07
CA ASN A 21 0.35 -11.13 6.23
C ASN A 21 -0.08 -9.85 6.94
N LEU A 22 -1.37 -9.63 7.15
CA LEU A 22 -1.92 -8.49 7.87
C LEU A 22 -2.91 -8.94 8.92
N ASN A 23 -2.97 -8.22 10.05
CA ASN A 23 -3.91 -8.49 11.14
C ASN A 23 -5.21 -7.69 10.99
N GLU A 24 -5.60 -7.38 9.77
CA GLU A 24 -6.81 -6.60 9.50
C GLU A 24 -7.72 -7.40 8.58
N ASN A 25 -9.03 -7.26 8.78
CA ASN A 25 -10.03 -7.92 7.96
C ASN A 25 -10.56 -6.94 6.92
N TYR A 26 -10.56 -7.38 5.66
CA TYR A 26 -11.10 -6.61 4.55
C TYR A 26 -12.20 -7.39 3.86
N GLU A 27 -13.23 -6.70 3.39
CA GLU A 27 -14.27 -7.28 2.57
C GLU A 27 -13.86 -7.24 1.08
N ARG A 28 -14.32 -8.23 0.31
CA ARG A 28 -14.01 -8.32 -1.12
C ARG A 28 -14.36 -7.05 -1.89
N VAL A 29 -15.51 -6.47 -1.58
CA VAL A 29 -16.00 -5.27 -2.29
C VAL A 29 -15.05 -4.08 -2.16
N VAL A 30 -14.29 -4.00 -1.06
CA VAL A 30 -13.30 -2.94 -0.86
C VAL A 30 -12.26 -2.97 -1.97
N PHE A 31 -11.69 -4.15 -2.24
CA PHE A 31 -10.65 -4.30 -3.27
C PHE A 31 -11.20 -4.10 -4.68
N LEU A 32 -12.41 -4.58 -4.94
CA LEU A 32 -13.05 -4.36 -6.24
C LEU A 32 -13.29 -2.88 -6.50
N ASN A 33 -13.70 -2.13 -5.48
CA ASN A 33 -13.91 -0.68 -5.60
C ASN A 33 -12.59 0.08 -5.78
N ILE A 34 -11.54 -0.29 -5.05
CA ILE A 34 -10.22 0.32 -5.20
C ILE A 34 -9.71 0.11 -6.64
N ARG A 35 -9.82 -1.10 -7.16
CA ARG A 35 -9.42 -1.43 -8.51
C ARG A 35 -10.21 -0.62 -9.54
N LYS A 36 -11.52 -0.52 -9.36
CA LYS A 36 -12.40 0.20 -10.29
C LYS A 36 -12.05 1.68 -10.37
N ARG A 37 -11.71 2.28 -9.24
CA ARG A 37 -11.43 3.72 -9.18
C ARG A 37 -10.06 4.09 -9.74
N TRP A 38 -9.05 3.25 -9.51
CA TRP A 38 -7.70 3.52 -10.00
C TRP A 38 -6.92 2.22 -10.18
N PRO A 39 -7.17 1.50 -11.29
CA PRO A 39 -6.54 0.20 -11.53
C PRO A 39 -5.02 0.28 -11.70
N GLU A 40 -4.48 1.38 -12.21
CA GLU A 40 -3.04 1.56 -12.45
C GLU A 40 -2.24 1.60 -11.16
N GLY A 41 -2.87 1.94 -10.05
CA GLY A 41 -2.24 1.98 -8.74
C GLY A 41 -2.38 0.69 -7.93
N PHE A 42 -3.05 -0.32 -8.48
CA PHE A 42 -3.25 -1.59 -7.78
C PHE A 42 -2.36 -2.66 -8.42
N LEU A 43 -1.28 -3.02 -7.71
CA LEU A 43 -0.24 -3.91 -8.24
C LEU A 43 -0.11 -5.16 -7.38
N THR A 44 0.25 -6.27 -8.03
CA THR A 44 0.61 -7.52 -7.36
C THR A 44 2.03 -7.93 -7.75
N VAL A 45 2.73 -8.50 -6.81
CA VAL A 45 4.05 -9.10 -7.03
C VAL A 45 3.84 -10.61 -7.09
N ILE A 46 4.22 -11.21 -8.22
CA ILE A 46 4.05 -12.63 -8.48
C ILE A 46 5.42 -13.30 -8.56
N ASP A 47 5.61 -14.36 -7.78
CA ASP A 47 6.79 -15.21 -7.87
C ASP A 47 6.36 -16.66 -7.79
N GLU A 48 6.91 -17.48 -8.69
CA GLU A 48 6.55 -18.89 -8.80
C GLU A 48 5.03 -19.12 -8.88
N GLY A 49 4.34 -18.24 -9.59
CA GLY A 49 2.89 -18.32 -9.79
C GLY A 49 2.05 -17.90 -8.60
N LYS A 50 2.64 -17.33 -7.54
CA LYS A 50 1.93 -16.94 -6.33
C LYS A 50 2.08 -15.45 -6.03
N ILE A 51 1.06 -14.87 -5.41
CA ILE A 51 1.15 -13.50 -4.89
C ILE A 51 2.06 -13.50 -3.67
N VAL A 52 3.11 -12.69 -3.72
CA VAL A 52 4.07 -12.52 -2.63
C VAL A 52 4.13 -11.07 -2.13
N GLY A 53 3.38 -10.20 -2.77
CA GLY A 53 3.29 -8.79 -2.38
C GLY A 53 2.18 -8.08 -3.13
N THR A 54 1.76 -6.94 -2.59
CA THR A 54 0.75 -6.10 -3.23
C THR A 54 0.85 -4.67 -2.71
N CYS A 55 0.36 -3.75 -3.52
CA CYS A 55 0.08 -2.39 -3.09
C CYS A 55 -1.18 -1.89 -3.77
N CYS A 56 -1.87 -0.98 -3.12
CA CYS A 56 -2.98 -0.25 -3.74
C CYS A 56 -3.11 1.12 -3.11
N GLY A 57 -3.78 2.02 -3.82
CA GLY A 57 -3.92 3.39 -3.38
C GLY A 57 -5.15 4.05 -3.98
N ALA A 58 -5.34 5.31 -3.60
CA ALA A 58 -6.42 6.14 -4.08
C ALA A 58 -5.90 7.54 -4.42
N ILE A 59 -6.43 8.11 -5.47
CA ILE A 59 -6.16 9.51 -5.83
C ILE A 59 -7.20 10.35 -5.09
N LEU A 60 -6.73 11.22 -4.22
CA LEU A 60 -7.58 12.09 -3.38
C LEU A 60 -7.66 13.50 -3.96
N PRO A 61 -8.69 14.29 -3.56
CA PRO A 61 -8.70 15.72 -3.82
C PRO A 61 -7.45 16.40 -3.27
N ASN A 62 -7.10 17.59 -3.78
CA ASN A 62 -5.93 18.37 -3.37
C ASN A 62 -4.60 17.71 -3.76
N ASP A 63 -4.60 17.01 -4.90
CA ASP A 63 -3.38 16.49 -5.53
C ASP A 63 -2.61 15.52 -4.62
N LYS A 64 -3.34 14.63 -3.94
CA LYS A 64 -2.75 13.62 -3.05
C LYS A 64 -2.93 12.21 -3.56
N LEU A 65 -1.89 11.40 -3.42
CA LEU A 65 -1.95 9.95 -3.52
C LEU A 65 -1.99 9.40 -2.10
N ARG A 66 -3.03 8.64 -1.77
CA ARG A 66 -3.08 7.91 -0.50
C ARG A 66 -2.72 6.45 -0.74
N VAL A 67 -1.65 5.98 -0.13
CA VAL A 67 -1.29 4.56 -0.16
C VAL A 67 -2.15 3.85 0.89
N LEU A 68 -2.97 2.90 0.45
CA LEU A 68 -3.89 2.18 1.32
C LEU A 68 -3.26 0.91 1.89
N ILE A 69 -2.56 0.17 1.06
CA ILE A 69 -1.89 -1.07 1.43
C ILE A 69 -0.55 -1.13 0.68
N LEU A 70 0.48 -1.54 1.38
CA LEU A 70 1.75 -1.95 0.79
C LEU A 70 2.32 -3.05 1.69
N VAL A 71 2.34 -4.27 1.20
CA VAL A 71 2.75 -5.43 1.99
C VAL A 71 3.50 -6.43 1.14
N LEU A 72 4.55 -7.01 1.73
CA LEU A 72 5.35 -8.07 1.13
C LEU A 72 5.46 -9.22 2.12
N GLN A 73 5.43 -10.44 1.60
CA GLN A 73 5.78 -11.62 2.39
C GLN A 73 7.20 -11.46 2.93
N ASN A 74 7.45 -11.96 4.13
CA ASN A 74 8.72 -11.72 4.84
C ASN A 74 9.98 -12.01 4.00
N ASP A 75 9.98 -13.12 3.26
CA ASP A 75 11.13 -13.53 2.45
C ASP A 75 11.45 -12.56 1.30
N TYR A 76 10.50 -11.70 0.96
CA TYR A 76 10.64 -10.74 -0.14
C TYR A 76 10.92 -9.32 0.34
N GLN A 77 10.98 -9.11 1.65
CA GLN A 77 11.32 -7.80 2.22
C GLN A 77 12.82 -7.55 2.12
N LYS A 78 13.20 -6.26 2.19
CA LYS A 78 14.61 -5.80 2.14
C LYS A 78 15.33 -6.14 0.83
N ARG A 79 14.59 -6.30 -0.25
CA ARG A 79 15.13 -6.56 -1.61
C ARG A 79 14.87 -5.41 -2.58
N GLY A 80 14.34 -4.28 -2.10
CA GLY A 80 14.00 -3.14 -2.95
C GLY A 80 12.64 -3.24 -3.64
N ILE A 81 11.87 -4.29 -3.40
CA ILE A 81 10.56 -4.49 -4.04
C ILE A 81 9.55 -3.47 -3.54
N GLY A 82 9.52 -3.19 -2.24
CA GLY A 82 8.61 -2.19 -1.68
C GLY A 82 8.87 -0.79 -2.24
N LYS A 83 10.14 -0.43 -2.42
CA LYS A 83 10.51 0.83 -3.06
C LYS A 83 10.04 0.85 -4.52
N ASP A 84 10.22 -0.25 -5.25
CA ASP A 84 9.78 -0.37 -6.64
C ASP A 84 8.26 -0.21 -6.76
N LEU A 85 7.49 -0.84 -5.87
CA LEU A 85 6.04 -0.68 -5.82
C LEU A 85 5.65 0.78 -5.58
N MET A 86 6.27 1.44 -4.60
CA MET A 86 6.00 2.84 -4.31
C MET A 86 6.32 3.74 -5.51
N ASP A 87 7.48 3.53 -6.14
CA ASP A 87 7.89 4.31 -7.30
C ASP A 87 6.90 4.15 -8.47
N ARG A 88 6.40 2.93 -8.68
CA ARG A 88 5.40 2.66 -9.73
C ARG A 88 4.07 3.34 -9.45
N MET A 89 3.60 3.30 -8.20
CA MET A 89 2.37 3.99 -7.81
C MET A 89 2.49 5.49 -8.00
N ILE A 90 3.60 6.08 -7.55
CA ILE A 90 3.85 7.51 -7.70
C ILE A 90 3.87 7.90 -9.18
N ARG A 91 4.57 7.13 -9.99
CA ARG A 91 4.66 7.38 -11.45
C ARG A 91 3.28 7.31 -12.12
N ALA A 92 2.50 6.30 -11.77
CA ALA A 92 1.14 6.16 -12.29
C ALA A 92 0.23 7.30 -11.85
N SER A 93 0.50 7.93 -10.70
CA SER A 93 -0.31 9.04 -10.19
C SER A 93 0.02 10.39 -10.83
N GLU A 94 1.14 10.51 -11.54
CA GLU A 94 1.60 11.79 -12.10
C GLU A 94 0.61 12.41 -13.08
N ILE A 95 -0.11 11.58 -13.84
CA ILE A 95 -1.11 12.06 -14.79
C ILE A 95 -2.24 12.86 -14.11
N PHE A 96 -2.46 12.65 -12.81
CA PHE A 96 -3.48 13.36 -12.04
C PHE A 96 -2.93 14.63 -11.35
N GLY A 97 -1.67 14.97 -11.58
CA GLY A 97 -1.05 16.13 -10.96
C GLY A 97 -0.76 15.97 -9.47
N VAL A 98 -0.59 14.76 -9.00
CA VAL A 98 -0.33 14.48 -7.59
C VAL A 98 0.98 15.13 -7.14
N LYS A 99 0.94 15.82 -6.00
CA LYS A 99 2.08 16.56 -5.44
C LYS A 99 2.53 16.03 -4.08
N LYS A 100 1.74 15.15 -3.47
CA LYS A 100 1.99 14.63 -2.13
C LYS A 100 1.51 13.20 -2.04
N VAL A 101 2.26 12.37 -1.34
CA VAL A 101 1.86 11.01 -0.98
C VAL A 101 1.60 10.96 0.51
N THR A 102 0.48 10.37 0.92
CA THR A 102 0.11 10.22 2.32
C THR A 102 -0.22 8.76 2.62
N LEU A 103 0.04 8.34 3.85
CA LEU A 103 -0.31 7.00 4.33
C LEU A 103 -0.46 7.01 5.84
N GLU A 104 -1.12 5.98 6.36
CA GLU A 104 -1.21 5.73 7.79
C GLU A 104 -0.45 4.45 8.11
N VAL A 105 0.29 4.46 9.20
CA VAL A 105 1.07 3.31 9.67
C VAL A 105 0.91 3.17 11.16
N ARG A 106 0.91 1.91 11.66
CA ARG A 106 0.84 1.67 13.10
C ARG A 106 2.06 2.27 13.79
N LYS A 107 1.85 2.88 14.95
CA LYS A 107 2.92 3.47 15.76
C LYS A 107 4.01 2.45 16.11
N ASP A 108 3.63 1.19 16.27
CA ASP A 108 4.54 0.09 16.64
C ASP A 108 5.13 -0.65 15.43
N SER A 109 4.93 -0.14 14.22
CA SER A 109 5.35 -0.83 13.00
C SER A 109 6.82 -0.55 12.65
N ASP A 110 7.52 -1.59 12.23
CA ASP A 110 8.87 -1.47 11.66
C ASP A 110 8.87 -0.72 10.32
N ALA A 111 7.72 -0.65 9.66
CA ALA A 111 7.58 0.02 8.36
C ALA A 111 7.85 1.53 8.43
N ILE A 112 7.77 2.15 9.61
CA ILE A 112 8.07 3.57 9.79
C ILE A 112 9.48 3.88 9.29
N THR A 113 10.46 3.06 9.64
CA THR A 113 11.85 3.23 9.18
C THR A 113 11.94 3.11 7.66
N PHE A 114 11.23 2.15 7.07
CA PHE A 114 11.17 1.99 5.63
C PHE A 114 10.64 3.25 4.94
N TYR A 115 9.53 3.80 5.42
CA TYR A 115 8.93 5.00 4.84
C TYR A 115 9.82 6.23 5.03
N ARG A 116 10.47 6.37 6.17
CA ARG A 116 11.43 7.46 6.39
C ARG A 116 12.57 7.43 5.38
N LYS A 117 13.09 6.25 5.07
CA LYS A 117 14.15 6.10 4.06
C LYS A 117 13.67 6.49 2.66
N LEU A 118 12.38 6.37 2.39
CA LEU A 118 11.79 6.79 1.12
C LEU A 118 11.47 8.29 1.07
N GLY A 119 11.71 9.03 2.15
CA GLY A 119 11.49 10.47 2.20
C GLY A 119 10.19 10.89 2.87
N PHE A 120 9.48 9.96 3.51
CA PHE A 120 8.28 10.29 4.30
C PHE A 120 8.67 10.84 5.66
N SER A 121 7.82 11.72 6.19
CA SER A 121 7.94 12.22 7.55
C SER A 121 6.60 12.12 8.27
N SER A 122 6.63 11.98 9.60
CA SER A 122 5.43 11.92 10.42
C SER A 122 4.83 13.33 10.55
N VAL A 123 3.54 13.45 10.25
CA VAL A 123 2.85 14.75 10.27
C VAL A 123 1.69 14.80 11.25
N ASP A 124 1.16 13.66 11.71
CA ASP A 124 0.05 13.62 12.63
C ASP A 124 -0.02 12.27 13.36
N VAL A 125 -0.75 12.23 14.46
CA VAL A 125 -1.04 11.01 15.22
C VAL A 125 -2.55 10.83 15.25
N LEU A 126 -3.00 9.60 15.00
CA LEU A 126 -4.41 9.21 15.07
C LEU A 126 -4.60 8.31 16.31
N PRO A 127 -5.05 8.87 17.45
CA PRO A 127 -5.18 8.08 18.68
C PRO A 127 -6.14 6.91 18.49
N CYS A 128 -5.75 5.72 18.98
CA CYS A 128 -6.58 4.51 18.96
C CYS A 128 -7.15 4.19 17.58
N TYR A 129 -6.38 4.42 16.53
CA TYR A 129 -6.85 4.30 15.15
C TYR A 129 -7.14 2.85 14.74
N TYR A 130 -6.35 1.89 15.22
CA TYR A 130 -6.50 0.48 14.89
C TYR A 130 -7.41 -0.23 15.88
N GLN A 131 -7.98 -1.37 15.47
CA GLN A 131 -8.96 -2.11 16.27
C GLN A 131 -8.43 -2.53 17.65
N ASP A 132 -7.13 -2.79 17.76
CA ASP A 132 -6.50 -3.18 19.03
C ASP A 132 -6.14 -1.98 19.93
N GLY A 133 -6.52 -0.78 19.53
CA GLY A 133 -6.25 0.45 20.29
C GLY A 133 -4.91 1.09 19.99
N CYS A 134 -4.09 0.51 19.12
CA CYS A 134 -2.82 1.11 18.74
C CYS A 134 -3.03 2.41 17.98
N ASP A 135 -2.21 3.42 18.27
CA ASP A 135 -2.24 4.68 17.53
C ASP A 135 -1.76 4.49 16.09
N GLY A 136 -2.31 5.31 15.20
CA GLY A 136 -1.82 5.46 13.84
C GLY A 136 -0.92 6.67 13.73
N ILE A 137 0.07 6.59 12.84
CA ILE A 137 0.90 7.72 12.46
C ILE A 137 0.59 8.06 11.01
N VAL A 138 0.27 9.32 10.74
CA VAL A 138 0.14 9.82 9.37
C VAL A 138 1.52 10.23 8.90
N MET A 139 1.95 9.67 7.78
CA MET A 139 3.22 10.02 7.16
C MET A 139 2.98 10.60 5.77
N GLU A 140 3.78 11.57 5.40
CA GLU A 140 3.66 12.25 4.10
C GLU A 140 5.01 12.46 3.44
N LYS A 141 4.98 12.45 2.11
CA LYS A 141 6.13 12.76 1.28
C LYS A 141 5.73 13.80 0.24
N GLN A 142 6.48 14.88 0.14
CA GLN A 142 6.33 15.87 -0.94
C GLN A 142 7.02 15.34 -2.20
N LEU A 143 6.36 15.47 -3.33
CA LEU A 143 6.91 15.06 -4.62
C LEU A 143 7.59 16.21 -5.37
#